data_544e17f29d74c9f5a6ec953804149ae5
#
_entry.id   544e17f29d74c9f5a6ec953804149ae5
#
_cell.length_a   1.000
_cell.length_b   1.000
_cell.length_c   1.000
_cell.angle_alpha   90.00
_cell.angle_beta   90.00
_cell.angle_gamma   90.00
#
_symmetry.space_group_name_H-M   'P 1'
#
loop_
_entity.id
_entity.type
_entity.pdbx_description
1 polymer ?
#
loop_
_entity_poly.entity_id
_entity_poly.type
_entity_poly.pdbx_seq_one_letter_code
_entity_poly.pdbx_strand_id
1 'polypeptide(L)'
;LVPALSVWLQISVDPETHLRVPGPDAAQSFSWKFMDPIIFIFLGSMTMSECLSKLHITDRVSQFVFKRLSKNPKFILLTLMIMNLFIAAFLSNVASTTLVLTFSIPIIRSLDPDDPYIKALLFGIAWSGNAGGMPTTIASPQNVLALDYMRGSENDNISLIEWMAFGFPVSLLICISNVELDVYFVI
;
A
#
# COMPACT_ATOMS: atom_id res chain seq x y z
N LEU A 1 -2.69 20.87 -12.05
CA LEU A 1 -2.97 22.26 -11.69
C LEU A 1 -1.77 22.97 -11.06
N VAL A 2 -1.13 22.40 -10.02
CA VAL A 2 -0.01 23.05 -9.31
C VAL A 2 1.18 23.35 -10.23
N PRO A 3 1.71 22.40 -11.06
CA PRO A 3 2.78 22.70 -12.01
C PRO A 3 2.40 23.77 -13.03
N ALA A 4 1.18 23.72 -13.56
CA ALA A 4 0.71 24.73 -14.53
C ALA A 4 0.62 26.12 -13.89
N LEU A 5 0.16 26.21 -12.64
CA LEU A 5 0.13 27.47 -11.90
C LEU A 5 1.54 27.99 -11.57
N SER A 6 2.48 27.13 -11.19
CA SER A 6 3.85 27.55 -10.90
C SER A 6 4.59 28.08 -12.13
N VAL A 7 4.35 27.50 -13.31
CA VAL A 7 4.86 27.99 -14.58
C VAL A 7 4.21 29.33 -14.92
N TRP A 8 2.89 29.44 -14.79
CA TRP A 8 2.16 30.66 -15.11
C TRP A 8 2.52 31.83 -14.19
N LEU A 9 2.69 31.55 -12.90
CA LEU A 9 3.08 32.53 -11.90
C LEU A 9 4.61 32.81 -11.89
N GLN A 10 5.39 32.08 -12.69
CA GLN A 10 6.86 32.18 -12.77
C GLN A 10 7.54 32.02 -11.39
N ILE A 11 7.03 31.12 -10.54
CA ILE A 11 7.55 30.88 -9.20
C ILE A 11 8.66 29.80 -9.22
N SER A 12 8.85 29.13 -10.37
CA SER A 12 9.84 28.07 -10.51
C SER A 12 11.26 28.62 -10.32
N VAL A 13 12.00 28.04 -9.39
CA VAL A 13 13.38 28.41 -9.07
C VAL A 13 14.27 27.20 -9.34
N ASP A 14 15.40 27.41 -9.96
CA ASP A 14 16.42 26.40 -10.17
C ASP A 14 17.05 26.02 -8.82
N PRO A 15 17.10 24.74 -8.44
CA PRO A 15 17.63 24.30 -7.15
C PRO A 15 19.14 24.56 -6.99
N GLU A 16 19.92 24.65 -8.09
CA GLU A 16 21.35 24.86 -8.02
C GLU A 16 21.72 26.34 -8.02
N THR A 17 21.07 27.14 -8.88
CA THR A 17 21.40 28.56 -9.06
C THR A 17 20.56 29.52 -8.23
N HIS A 18 19.46 29.02 -7.64
CA HIS A 18 18.43 29.81 -6.93
C HIS A 18 17.82 30.96 -7.76
N LEU A 19 18.02 30.94 -9.08
CA LEU A 19 17.45 31.92 -9.99
C LEU A 19 16.07 31.47 -10.49
N ARG A 20 15.22 32.42 -10.84
CA ARG A 20 13.92 32.11 -11.47
C ARG A 20 14.12 31.54 -12.85
N VAL A 21 13.48 30.39 -13.12
CA VAL A 21 13.51 29.73 -14.43
C VAL A 21 12.47 30.41 -15.33
N PRO A 22 12.84 30.79 -16.58
CA PRO A 22 11.88 31.30 -17.56
C PRO A 22 10.72 30.36 -17.78
N GLY A 23 9.53 30.90 -18.08
CA GLY A 23 8.30 30.09 -18.21
C GLY A 23 8.40 28.92 -19.21
N PRO A 24 8.98 29.10 -20.43
CA PRO A 24 9.17 27.99 -21.37
C PRO A 24 10.07 26.89 -20.84
N ASP A 25 11.18 27.21 -20.20
CA ASP A 25 12.16 26.25 -19.67
C ASP A 25 11.57 25.52 -18.45
N ALA A 26 10.84 26.24 -17.60
CA ALA A 26 10.09 25.65 -16.51
C ALA A 26 9.01 24.67 -17.02
N ALA A 27 8.26 25.04 -18.07
CA ALA A 27 7.25 24.17 -18.69
C ALA A 27 7.89 22.90 -19.26
N GLN A 28 9.03 23.03 -19.91
CA GLN A 28 9.78 21.91 -20.47
C GLN A 28 10.28 20.97 -19.36
N SER A 29 10.85 21.50 -18.29
CA SER A 29 11.35 20.70 -17.15
C SER A 29 10.22 19.94 -16.47
N PHE A 30 9.03 20.52 -16.32
CA PHE A 30 7.86 19.84 -15.81
C PHE A 30 7.35 18.76 -16.76
N SER A 31 7.35 19.03 -18.09
CA SER A 31 6.91 18.06 -19.08
C SER A 31 7.78 16.81 -19.11
N TRP A 32 9.10 16.96 -19.00
CA TRP A 32 10.04 15.84 -18.90
C TRP A 32 9.79 14.97 -17.67
N LYS A 33 9.45 15.58 -16.53
CA LYS A 33 9.10 14.85 -15.31
C LYS A 33 7.80 14.03 -15.45
N PHE A 34 6.86 14.45 -16.29
CA PHE A 34 5.68 13.66 -16.61
C PHE A 34 5.95 12.49 -17.56
N MET A 35 7.06 12.50 -18.28
CA MET A 35 7.52 11.41 -19.16
C MET A 35 8.56 10.52 -18.47
N ASP A 36 8.74 10.66 -17.17
CA ASP A 36 9.64 9.82 -16.38
C ASP A 36 9.18 8.35 -16.42
N PRO A 37 10.11 7.39 -16.63
CA PRO A 37 9.81 5.96 -16.59
C PRO A 37 9.05 5.51 -15.34
N ILE A 38 9.27 6.15 -14.22
CA ILE A 38 8.58 5.88 -12.94
C ILE A 38 7.07 6.03 -13.09
N ILE A 39 6.61 7.07 -13.80
CA ILE A 39 5.17 7.32 -14.00
C ILE A 39 4.55 6.20 -14.82
N PHE A 40 5.27 5.66 -15.81
CA PHE A 40 4.79 4.51 -16.59
C PHE A 40 4.74 3.23 -15.77
N ILE A 41 5.73 3.00 -14.90
CA ILE A 41 5.69 1.88 -13.93
C ILE A 41 4.48 2.03 -13.01
N PHE A 42 4.20 3.23 -12.56
CA PHE A 42 3.03 3.55 -11.76
C PHE A 42 1.71 3.22 -12.47
N LEU A 43 1.53 3.74 -13.66
CA LEU A 43 0.33 3.49 -14.45
C LEU A 43 0.16 1.98 -14.72
N GLY A 44 1.26 1.30 -15.04
CA GLY A 44 1.27 -0.15 -15.23
C GLY A 44 0.86 -0.91 -13.97
N SER A 45 1.42 -0.58 -12.81
CA SER A 45 1.12 -1.23 -11.55
C SER A 45 -0.33 -0.98 -11.10
N MET A 46 -0.83 0.25 -11.24
CA MET A 46 -2.23 0.58 -10.94
C MET A 46 -3.19 -0.16 -11.87
N THR A 47 -2.88 -0.21 -13.17
CA THR A 47 -3.69 -0.95 -14.14
C THR A 47 -3.71 -2.43 -13.84
N MET A 48 -2.57 -3.03 -13.50
CA MET A 48 -2.47 -4.44 -13.12
C MET A 48 -3.27 -4.74 -11.84
N SER A 49 -3.16 -3.87 -10.84
CA SER A 49 -3.93 -3.97 -9.59
C SER A 49 -5.44 -3.95 -9.86
N GLU A 50 -5.89 -3.02 -10.71
CA GLU A 50 -7.30 -2.90 -11.07
C GLU A 50 -7.81 -4.10 -11.88
N CYS A 51 -6.99 -4.63 -12.80
CA CYS A 51 -7.31 -5.86 -13.53
C CYS A 51 -7.46 -7.07 -12.61
N LEU A 52 -6.54 -7.25 -11.66
CA LEU A 52 -6.61 -8.33 -10.67
C LEU A 52 -7.86 -8.23 -9.79
N SER A 53 -8.23 -7.01 -9.40
CA SER A 53 -9.45 -6.75 -8.65
C SER A 53 -10.71 -7.14 -9.45
N LYS A 54 -10.78 -6.76 -10.72
CA LYS A 54 -11.92 -7.08 -11.62
C LYS A 54 -12.06 -8.58 -11.94
N LEU A 55 -10.98 -9.33 -11.91
CA LEU A 55 -10.97 -10.77 -12.13
C LEU A 55 -11.53 -11.58 -10.94
N HIS A 56 -11.95 -10.94 -9.85
CA HIS A 56 -12.46 -11.56 -8.64
C HIS A 56 -11.53 -12.64 -8.05
N ILE A 57 -10.24 -12.56 -8.34
CA ILE A 57 -9.22 -13.49 -7.80
C ILE A 57 -9.16 -13.37 -6.29
N THR A 58 -9.20 -12.14 -5.80
CA THR A 58 -9.22 -11.82 -4.37
C THR A 58 -10.44 -12.38 -3.66
N ASP A 59 -11.60 -12.35 -4.29
CA ASP A 59 -12.83 -12.93 -3.73
C ASP A 59 -12.71 -14.46 -3.54
N ARG A 60 -12.09 -15.15 -4.50
CA ARG A 60 -11.86 -16.59 -4.40
C ARG A 60 -10.86 -16.94 -3.29
N VAL A 61 -9.78 -16.19 -3.19
CA VAL A 61 -8.77 -16.35 -2.12
C VAL A 61 -9.41 -16.11 -0.75
N SER A 62 -10.17 -15.04 -0.62
CA SER A 62 -10.87 -14.70 0.62
C SER A 62 -11.87 -15.79 1.02
N GLN A 63 -12.71 -16.26 0.11
CA GLN A 63 -13.67 -17.34 0.38
C GLN A 63 -12.98 -18.65 0.80
N PHE A 64 -11.82 -18.96 0.21
CA PHE A 64 -11.05 -20.15 0.58
C PHE A 64 -10.52 -20.04 2.03
N VAL A 65 -10.02 -18.87 2.41
CA VAL A 65 -9.54 -18.62 3.77
C VAL A 65 -10.69 -18.64 4.78
N PHE A 66 -11.80 -17.97 4.46
CA PHE A 66 -12.97 -17.93 5.35
C PHE A 66 -13.56 -19.32 5.66
N LYS A 67 -13.54 -20.25 4.69
CA LYS A 67 -13.98 -21.63 4.92
C LYS A 67 -13.14 -22.40 5.93
N ARG A 68 -11.93 -21.93 6.20
CA ARG A 68 -10.99 -22.55 7.15
C ARG A 68 -10.81 -21.74 8.44
N LEU A 69 -11.62 -20.72 8.65
CA LEU A 69 -11.52 -19.86 9.82
C LEU A 69 -11.75 -20.66 11.11
N SER A 70 -10.85 -20.49 12.07
CA SER A 70 -11.01 -21.05 13.41
C SER A 70 -12.14 -20.34 14.16
N LYS A 71 -12.67 -20.96 15.20
CA LYS A 71 -13.67 -20.33 16.09
C LYS A 71 -13.06 -19.40 17.13
N ASN A 72 -11.73 -19.42 17.26
CA ASN A 72 -11.03 -18.57 18.25
C ASN A 72 -10.87 -17.14 17.71
N PRO A 73 -11.33 -16.09 18.42
CA PRO A 73 -11.31 -14.72 17.92
C PRO A 73 -9.90 -14.21 17.60
N LYS A 74 -8.88 -14.59 18.37
CA LYS A 74 -7.48 -14.22 18.08
C LYS A 74 -6.98 -14.80 16.77
N PHE A 75 -7.33 -16.04 16.46
CA PHE A 75 -6.98 -16.67 15.18
C PHE A 75 -7.76 -16.08 14.01
N ILE A 76 -9.00 -15.66 14.23
CA ILE A 76 -9.79 -14.96 13.20
C ILE A 76 -9.08 -13.65 12.84
N LEU A 77 -8.74 -12.83 13.83
CA LEU A 77 -8.04 -11.57 13.64
C LEU A 77 -6.71 -11.77 12.89
N LEU A 78 -5.85 -12.66 13.39
CA LEU A 78 -4.57 -12.96 12.76
C LEU A 78 -4.72 -13.43 11.31
N THR A 79 -5.69 -14.31 11.04
CA THR A 79 -5.93 -14.84 9.69
C THR A 79 -6.38 -13.74 8.73
N LEU A 80 -7.27 -12.86 9.18
CA LEU A 80 -7.74 -11.72 8.38
C LEU A 80 -6.60 -10.73 8.12
N MET A 81 -5.77 -10.45 9.11
CA MET A 81 -4.62 -9.57 8.97
C MET A 81 -3.58 -10.13 8.00
N ILE A 82 -3.21 -11.41 8.13
CA ILE A 82 -2.26 -12.06 7.22
C ILE A 82 -2.84 -12.10 5.80
N MET A 83 -4.11 -12.45 5.65
CA MET A 83 -4.78 -12.44 4.36
C MET A 83 -4.76 -11.05 3.72
N ASN A 84 -5.10 -10.02 4.49
CA ASN A 84 -5.08 -8.63 4.01
C ASN A 84 -3.68 -8.19 3.60
N LEU A 85 -2.66 -8.54 4.40
CA LEU A 85 -1.25 -8.25 4.10
C LEU A 85 -0.84 -8.84 2.74
N PHE A 86 -1.13 -10.12 2.50
CA PHE A 86 -0.80 -10.76 1.23
C PHE A 86 -1.58 -10.18 0.05
N ILE A 87 -2.86 -9.89 0.22
CA ILE A 87 -3.65 -9.25 -0.83
C ILE A 87 -3.12 -7.85 -1.11
N ALA A 88 -2.83 -7.06 -0.08
CA ALA A 88 -2.29 -5.72 -0.19
C ALA A 88 -0.91 -5.67 -0.86
N ALA A 89 -0.09 -6.71 -0.71
CA ALA A 89 1.21 -6.79 -1.35
C ALA A 89 1.15 -6.84 -2.89
N PHE A 90 0.05 -7.30 -3.46
CA PHE A 90 -0.14 -7.42 -4.92
C PHE A 90 -1.22 -6.50 -5.49
N LEU A 91 -2.05 -5.94 -4.62
CA LEU A 91 -3.08 -4.97 -4.96
C LEU A 91 -2.82 -3.65 -4.23
N SER A 92 -3.63 -2.67 -4.52
CA SER A 92 -3.66 -1.45 -3.72
C SER A 92 -4.06 -1.78 -2.27
N ASN A 93 -3.31 -1.25 -1.30
CA ASN A 93 -3.60 -1.38 0.13
C ASN A 93 -5.02 -0.89 0.50
N VAL A 94 -5.53 0.12 -0.20
CA VAL A 94 -6.91 0.61 -0.01
C VAL A 94 -7.93 -0.42 -0.50
N ALA A 95 -7.73 -0.96 -1.69
CA ALA A 95 -8.65 -1.93 -2.29
C ALA A 95 -8.69 -3.23 -1.49
N SER A 96 -7.53 -3.76 -1.06
CA SER A 96 -7.44 -4.98 -0.25
C SER A 96 -8.13 -4.81 1.10
N THR A 97 -7.85 -3.70 1.79
CA THR A 97 -8.44 -3.40 3.10
C THR A 97 -9.95 -3.28 3.02
N THR A 98 -10.47 -2.58 2.01
CA THR A 98 -11.92 -2.45 1.79
C THR A 98 -12.56 -3.81 1.52
N LEU A 99 -11.92 -4.65 0.74
CA LEU A 99 -12.39 -5.99 0.42
C LEU A 99 -12.43 -6.89 1.66
N VAL A 100 -11.34 -6.95 2.43
CA VAL A 100 -11.29 -7.76 3.65
C VAL A 100 -12.27 -7.24 4.70
N LEU A 101 -12.43 -5.92 4.81
CA LEU A 101 -13.43 -5.33 5.68
C LEU A 101 -14.85 -5.77 5.28
N THR A 102 -15.17 -5.76 3.99
CA THR A 102 -16.46 -6.20 3.47
C THR A 102 -16.75 -7.66 3.85
N PHE A 103 -15.76 -8.54 3.74
CA PHE A 103 -15.89 -9.92 4.18
C PHE A 103 -16.00 -10.08 5.70
N SER A 104 -15.51 -9.13 6.47
CA SER A 104 -15.58 -9.14 7.94
C SER A 104 -16.92 -8.66 8.47
N ILE A 105 -17.76 -8.00 7.65
CA ILE A 105 -19.08 -7.48 8.06
C ILE A 105 -19.96 -8.56 8.71
N PRO A 106 -20.09 -9.80 8.18
CA PRO A 106 -20.90 -10.82 8.83
C PRO A 106 -20.42 -11.17 10.24
N ILE A 107 -19.09 -11.18 10.46
CA ILE A 107 -18.49 -11.41 11.77
C ILE A 107 -18.84 -10.26 12.72
N ILE A 108 -18.64 -9.03 12.27
CA ILE A 108 -18.95 -7.82 13.05
C ILE A 108 -20.43 -7.80 13.45
N ARG A 109 -21.32 -8.15 12.54
CA ARG A 109 -22.78 -8.18 12.81
C ARG A 109 -23.22 -9.28 13.77
N SER A 110 -22.40 -10.30 13.98
CA SER A 110 -22.69 -11.39 14.94
C SER A 110 -22.21 -11.07 16.36
N LEU A 111 -21.49 -9.97 16.56
CA LEU A 111 -20.98 -9.50 17.83
C LEU A 111 -21.90 -8.43 18.44
N ASP A 112 -21.78 -8.23 19.74
CA ASP A 112 -22.46 -7.14 20.43
C ASP A 112 -21.92 -5.79 19.93
N PRO A 113 -22.74 -4.76 19.66
CA PRO A 113 -22.28 -3.46 19.16
C PRO A 113 -21.20 -2.78 20.02
N ASP A 114 -21.17 -3.07 21.31
CA ASP A 114 -20.21 -2.53 22.26
C ASP A 114 -19.01 -3.45 22.51
N ASP A 115 -18.91 -4.57 21.77
CA ASP A 115 -17.79 -5.52 21.92
C ASP A 115 -16.46 -4.88 21.48
N PRO A 116 -15.47 -4.79 22.40
CA PRO A 116 -14.15 -4.22 22.06
C PRO A 116 -13.45 -4.95 20.93
N TYR A 117 -13.76 -6.21 20.69
CA TYR A 117 -13.19 -7.00 19.60
C TYR A 117 -13.48 -6.40 18.21
N ILE A 118 -14.61 -5.68 18.03
CA ILE A 118 -14.92 -4.98 16.78
C ILE A 118 -13.84 -3.93 16.46
N LYS A 119 -13.39 -3.19 17.49
CA LYS A 119 -12.34 -2.18 17.32
C LYS A 119 -11.00 -2.83 16.94
N ALA A 120 -10.62 -3.92 17.64
CA ALA A 120 -9.42 -4.68 17.33
C ALA A 120 -9.43 -5.18 15.88
N LEU A 121 -10.57 -5.71 15.42
CA LEU A 121 -10.73 -6.23 14.08
C LEU A 121 -10.61 -5.14 13.01
N LEU A 122 -11.20 -3.98 13.24
CA LEU A 122 -11.12 -2.83 12.32
C LEU A 122 -9.69 -2.28 12.25
N PHE A 123 -9.04 -2.07 13.39
CA PHE A 123 -7.66 -1.59 13.46
C PHE A 123 -6.68 -2.59 12.85
N GLY A 124 -6.79 -3.88 13.21
CA GLY A 124 -5.94 -4.93 12.68
C GLY A 124 -6.01 -5.04 11.15
N ILE A 125 -7.22 -4.98 10.58
CA ILE A 125 -7.40 -4.97 9.12
C ILE A 125 -6.77 -3.72 8.50
N ALA A 126 -6.97 -2.54 9.08
CA ALA A 126 -6.38 -1.31 8.56
C ALA A 126 -4.86 -1.32 8.59
N TRP A 127 -4.25 -1.72 9.70
CA TRP A 127 -2.80 -1.82 9.87
C TRP A 127 -2.17 -2.86 8.94
N SER A 128 -2.79 -4.03 8.83
CA SER A 128 -2.29 -5.11 7.95
C SER A 128 -2.32 -4.72 6.47
N GLY A 129 -3.29 -3.93 6.04
CA GLY A 129 -3.35 -3.37 4.69
C GLY A 129 -2.18 -2.43 4.41
N ASN A 130 -1.88 -1.53 5.35
CA ASN A 130 -0.74 -0.63 5.23
C ASN A 130 0.59 -1.39 5.25
N ALA A 131 0.77 -2.34 6.17
CA ALA A 131 1.96 -3.18 6.22
C ALA A 131 2.12 -4.02 4.94
N GLY A 132 1.02 -4.51 4.37
CA GLY A 132 1.02 -5.26 3.12
C GLY A 132 1.38 -4.44 1.88
N GLY A 133 1.25 -3.11 1.95
CA GLY A 133 1.71 -2.21 0.88
C GLY A 133 3.23 -2.02 0.81
N MET A 134 3.99 -2.47 1.81
CA MET A 134 5.44 -2.27 1.88
C MET A 134 6.27 -3.26 1.03
N PRO A 135 5.92 -4.57 0.95
CA PRO A 135 6.78 -5.58 0.37
C PRO A 135 7.00 -5.48 -1.13
N THR A 136 6.08 -4.90 -1.87
CA THR A 136 6.18 -4.87 -3.33
C THR A 136 6.09 -3.46 -3.90
N THR A 137 6.75 -3.23 -5.01
CA THR A 137 6.66 -1.96 -5.74
C THR A 137 5.33 -1.79 -6.46
N ILE A 138 4.61 -2.89 -6.70
CA ILE A 138 3.30 -2.87 -7.36
C ILE A 138 2.21 -2.33 -6.43
N ALA A 139 2.32 -2.64 -5.13
CA ALA A 139 1.32 -2.28 -4.14
C ALA A 139 1.32 -0.78 -3.79
N SER A 140 2.48 -0.13 -3.86
CA SER A 140 2.62 1.24 -3.38
C SER A 140 3.62 2.06 -4.21
N PRO A 141 3.18 3.23 -4.67
CA PRO A 141 4.01 4.18 -5.41
C PRO A 141 5.28 4.61 -4.67
N GLN A 142 5.20 4.75 -3.36
CA GLN A 142 6.31 5.17 -2.53
C GLN A 142 7.51 4.21 -2.63
N ASN A 143 7.23 2.91 -2.80
CA ASN A 143 8.28 1.89 -2.94
C ASN A 143 9.04 2.04 -4.26
N VAL A 144 8.34 2.42 -5.34
CA VAL A 144 8.97 2.70 -6.65
C VAL A 144 9.89 3.90 -6.54
N LEU A 145 9.41 4.99 -5.91
CA LEU A 145 10.20 6.20 -5.71
C LEU A 145 11.43 5.94 -4.82
N ALA A 146 11.27 5.17 -3.74
CA ALA A 146 12.37 4.81 -2.87
C ALA A 146 13.44 4.00 -3.60
N LEU A 147 13.03 3.00 -4.40
CA LEU A 147 13.94 2.20 -5.22
C LEU A 147 14.68 3.03 -6.26
N ASP A 148 14.00 3.96 -6.92
CA ASP A 148 14.61 4.83 -7.91
C ASP A 148 15.65 5.76 -7.28
N TYR A 149 15.31 6.34 -6.14
CA TYR A 149 16.24 7.18 -5.38
C TYR A 149 17.49 6.40 -4.94
N MET A 150 17.33 5.16 -4.51
CA MET A 150 18.46 4.29 -4.13
C MET A 150 19.34 3.93 -5.34
N ARG A 151 18.75 3.72 -6.51
CA ARG A 151 19.51 3.44 -7.75
C ARG A 151 20.32 4.63 -8.26
N GLY A 152 19.90 5.86 -7.96
CA GLY A 152 20.63 7.08 -8.30
C GLY A 152 21.86 7.34 -7.39
N SER A 153 22.00 6.65 -6.29
CA SER A 153 23.15 6.68 -5.39
C SER A 153 24.18 5.66 -5.88
N GLU A 154 25.39 6.08 -6.14
CA GLU A 154 26.49 5.50 -6.98
C GLU A 154 26.83 3.99 -6.84
N ASN A 155 26.21 3.21 -5.97
CA ASN A 155 26.72 1.85 -5.71
C ASN A 155 25.69 0.73 -5.48
N ASP A 156 24.40 0.97 -5.38
CA ASP A 156 23.47 -0.08 -4.99
C ASP A 156 22.28 -0.22 -5.96
N ASN A 157 22.45 -1.10 -6.94
CA ASN A 157 21.34 -1.61 -7.76
C ASN A 157 20.51 -2.62 -6.96
N ILE A 158 19.71 -2.14 -6.01
CA ILE A 158 18.76 -3.01 -5.30
C ILE A 158 17.75 -3.55 -6.29
N SER A 159 17.71 -4.87 -6.41
CA SER A 159 16.74 -5.55 -7.25
C SER A 159 15.37 -5.59 -6.59
N LEU A 160 14.33 -5.75 -7.41
CA LEU A 160 12.96 -5.93 -6.91
C LEU A 160 12.83 -7.09 -5.93
N ILE A 161 13.57 -8.18 -6.19
CA ILE A 161 13.54 -9.38 -5.36
C ILE A 161 14.21 -9.12 -4.00
N GLU A 162 15.29 -8.37 -3.96
CA GLU A 162 15.95 -7.97 -2.70
C GLU A 162 15.05 -7.08 -1.87
N TRP A 163 14.35 -6.10 -2.50
CA TRP A 163 13.34 -5.31 -1.83
C TRP A 163 12.24 -6.17 -1.21
N MET A 164 11.71 -7.13 -1.97
CA MET A 164 10.67 -8.05 -1.49
C MET A 164 11.18 -8.95 -0.36
N ALA A 165 12.42 -9.45 -0.47
CA ALA A 165 13.03 -10.30 0.56
C ALA A 165 13.18 -9.59 1.91
N PHE A 166 13.36 -8.29 1.89
CA PHE A 166 13.39 -7.44 3.09
C PHE A 166 11.97 -7.03 3.54
N GLY A 167 11.14 -6.63 2.60
CA GLY A 167 9.81 -6.08 2.86
C GLY A 167 8.85 -7.09 3.47
N PHE A 168 8.83 -8.34 3.00
CA PHE A 168 7.92 -9.37 3.53
C PHE A 168 8.17 -9.72 5.00
N PRO A 169 9.41 -10.03 5.44
CA PRO A 169 9.67 -10.29 6.86
C PRO A 169 9.29 -9.11 7.76
N VAL A 170 9.63 -7.89 7.36
CA VAL A 170 9.31 -6.68 8.14
C VAL A 170 7.80 -6.50 8.25
N SER A 171 7.07 -6.64 7.16
CA SER A 171 5.61 -6.51 7.14
C SER A 171 4.92 -7.58 7.99
N LEU A 172 5.43 -8.82 7.98
CA LEU A 172 4.94 -9.90 8.82
C LEU A 172 5.20 -9.62 10.30
N LEU A 173 6.39 -9.15 10.65
CA LEU A 173 6.71 -8.77 12.03
C LEU A 173 5.80 -7.65 12.54
N ILE A 174 5.59 -6.61 11.73
CA ILE A 174 4.65 -5.53 12.05
C ILE A 174 3.24 -6.09 12.25
N CYS A 175 2.80 -7.00 11.38
CA CYS A 175 1.47 -7.59 11.48
C CYS A 175 1.30 -8.40 12.78
N ILE A 176 2.27 -9.25 13.13
CA ILE A 176 2.23 -10.05 14.35
C ILE A 176 2.26 -9.15 15.59
N SER A 177 3.15 -8.16 15.63
CA SER A 177 3.24 -7.21 16.75
C SER A 177 1.93 -6.44 16.95
N ASN A 178 1.24 -6.07 15.88
CA ASN A 178 -0.05 -5.39 15.99
C ASN A 178 -1.16 -6.32 16.52
N VAL A 179 -1.15 -7.62 16.19
CA VAL A 179 -2.10 -8.57 16.81
C VAL A 179 -1.94 -8.62 18.30
N GLU A 180 -0.70 -8.65 18.82
CA GLU A 180 -0.45 -8.65 20.25
C GLU A 180 -0.91 -7.34 20.90
N LEU A 181 -0.66 -6.21 20.27
CA LEU A 181 -1.12 -4.90 20.76
C LEU A 181 -2.65 -4.80 20.76
N ASP A 182 -3.31 -5.19 19.66
CA ASP A 182 -4.76 -5.16 19.55
C ASP A 182 -5.42 -6.08 20.62
N VAL A 183 -4.82 -7.24 20.86
CA VAL A 183 -5.29 -8.15 21.92
C VAL A 183 -5.05 -7.58 23.31
N TYR A 184 -3.93 -6.90 23.53
CA TYR A 184 -3.57 -6.37 24.86
C TYR A 184 -4.34 -5.10 25.25
N PHE A 185 -4.57 -4.20 24.28
CA PHE A 185 -5.20 -2.91 24.56
C PHE A 185 -6.70 -2.88 24.34
N VAL A 186 -7.26 -3.81 23.59
CA VAL A 186 -8.67 -3.78 23.18
C VAL A 186 -9.45 -4.97 23.73
N ILE A 187 -8.85 -6.13 23.95
CA ILE A 187 -9.46 -7.32 24.53
C ILE A 187 -8.94 -7.56 25.94
#